data_ecb205624fc2da3cb51db45e91517b4b
#
_entry.id   ecb205624fc2da3cb51db45e91517b4b
#
_cell.length_a   1.000
_cell.length_b   1.000
_cell.length_c   1.000
_cell.angle_alpha   90.00
_cell.angle_beta   90.00
_cell.angle_gamma   90.00
#
_symmetry.space_group_name_H-M   'P 1'
#
loop_
_entity.id
_entity.type
_entity.pdbx_description
1 polymer ?
#
loop_
_entity_poly.entity_id
_entity_poly.type
_entity_poly.pdbx_seq_one_letter_code
_entity_poly.pdbx_strand_id
1 'polypeptide(L)'
;GLNASRNAIQTITLLDTIEEYKFDALMGGARRDEEKARAKERFFSHRDDFGQWDPKNQRPELWNLFNGKKRMGEHFRVFPISNWTEMDVWQYIFKENIAIPDLYFARNRKVVWRNGSWLPISEFITLKPREEVVEKRVRFRTLGDITITGGIESEADTLEKIINEVAATRVTERGNREDDKRSETAMEDRKKEGYF
;
A
#
# COMPACT_ATOMS: atom_id res chain seq x y z
N GLY A 1 -15.76 -4.54 -18.01
CA GLY A 1 -17.06 -4.03 -17.57
C GLY A 1 -16.94 -3.35 -16.21
N LEU A 2 -17.99 -2.64 -15.78
CA LEU A 2 -18.04 -1.86 -14.51
C LEU A 2 -17.69 -2.65 -13.23
N ASN A 3 -17.66 -3.97 -13.32
CA ASN A 3 -17.35 -4.89 -12.21
C ASN A 3 -16.00 -5.62 -12.36
N ALA A 4 -15.17 -5.25 -13.33
CA ALA A 4 -13.85 -5.84 -13.47
C ALA A 4 -12.97 -5.42 -12.27
N SER A 5 -12.37 -6.38 -11.61
CA SER A 5 -11.39 -6.12 -10.56
C SER A 5 -10.20 -5.36 -11.16
N ARG A 6 -9.91 -4.16 -10.66
CA ARG A 6 -8.71 -3.42 -11.06
C ARG A 6 -7.44 -4.21 -10.80
N ASN A 7 -7.43 -4.97 -9.70
CA ASN A 7 -6.30 -5.82 -9.34
C ASN A 7 -6.00 -6.84 -10.44
N ALA A 8 -7.03 -7.46 -11.04
CA ALA A 8 -6.85 -8.41 -12.14
C ALA A 8 -6.16 -7.76 -13.36
N ILE A 9 -6.57 -6.54 -13.72
CA ILE A 9 -5.97 -5.80 -14.85
C ILE A 9 -4.51 -5.45 -14.54
N GLN A 10 -4.23 -4.94 -13.34
CA GLN A 10 -2.88 -4.59 -12.91
C GLN A 10 -1.97 -5.81 -12.81
N THR A 11 -2.50 -6.95 -12.34
CA THR A 11 -1.75 -8.19 -12.24
C THR A 11 -1.28 -8.68 -13.60
N ILE A 12 -2.16 -8.71 -14.60
CA ILE A 12 -1.82 -9.14 -15.97
C ILE A 12 -0.69 -8.27 -16.51
N THR A 13 -0.85 -6.95 -16.51
CA THR A 13 0.16 -6.02 -17.01
C THR A 13 1.50 -6.18 -16.29
N LEU A 14 1.47 -6.43 -14.99
CA LEU A 14 2.67 -6.62 -14.19
C LEU A 14 3.39 -7.92 -14.55
N LEU A 15 2.66 -9.03 -14.74
CA LEU A 15 3.24 -10.32 -15.12
C LEU A 15 3.79 -10.26 -16.54
N ASP A 16 3.08 -9.65 -17.49
CA ASP A 16 3.55 -9.42 -18.86
C ASP A 16 4.85 -8.63 -18.86
N THR A 17 4.94 -7.58 -18.04
CA THR A 17 6.17 -6.76 -17.89
C THR A 17 7.33 -7.59 -17.32
N ILE A 18 7.06 -8.44 -16.31
CA ILE A 18 8.08 -9.31 -15.74
C ILE A 18 8.62 -10.29 -16.77
N GLU A 19 7.74 -10.85 -17.57
CA GLU A 19 8.12 -11.80 -18.63
C GLU A 19 8.89 -11.11 -19.75
N GLU A 20 8.44 -9.94 -20.20
CA GLU A 20 9.10 -9.15 -21.25
C GLU A 20 10.54 -8.77 -20.86
N TYR A 21 10.71 -8.22 -19.66
CA TYR A 21 12.04 -7.74 -19.18
C TYR A 21 12.83 -8.80 -18.41
N LYS A 22 12.23 -9.97 -18.16
CA LYS A 22 12.86 -11.09 -17.42
C LYS A 22 13.42 -10.68 -16.06
N PHE A 23 12.64 -9.93 -15.30
CA PHE A 23 13.06 -9.49 -13.99
C PHE A 23 13.16 -10.66 -13.00
N ASP A 24 14.32 -10.80 -12.35
CA ASP A 24 14.51 -11.75 -11.27
C ASP A 24 13.91 -11.29 -9.94
N ALA A 25 13.84 -9.98 -9.75
CA ALA A 25 13.31 -9.39 -8.54
C ALA A 25 12.62 -8.04 -8.81
N LEU A 26 11.52 -7.80 -8.09
CA LEU A 26 10.83 -6.51 -8.09
C LEU A 26 10.82 -5.96 -6.67
N MET A 27 11.30 -4.74 -6.51
CA MET A 27 11.35 -4.08 -5.21
C MET A 27 10.05 -3.32 -4.94
N GLY A 28 9.60 -3.37 -3.69
CA GLY A 28 8.43 -2.64 -3.22
C GLY A 28 8.59 -2.13 -1.80
N GLY A 29 7.83 -1.09 -1.46
CA GLY A 29 7.85 -0.46 -0.14
C GLY A 29 6.92 -1.10 0.89
N ALA A 30 6.43 -2.31 0.67
CA ALA A 30 5.52 -2.96 1.59
C ALA A 30 6.18 -3.27 2.94
N ARG A 31 5.44 -3.04 4.02
CA ARG A 31 5.89 -3.24 5.40
C ARG A 31 4.90 -4.13 6.17
N ARG A 32 5.40 -4.92 7.10
CA ARG A 32 4.56 -5.77 7.97
C ARG A 32 3.62 -4.95 8.87
N ASP A 33 4.01 -3.72 9.19
CA ASP A 33 3.27 -2.81 10.06
C ASP A 33 2.04 -2.16 9.38
N GLU A 34 1.99 -2.14 8.05
CA GLU A 34 0.93 -1.42 7.32
C GLU A 34 -0.47 -1.96 7.59
N GLU A 35 -0.57 -3.29 7.69
CA GLU A 35 -1.86 -3.96 7.81
C GLU A 35 -1.67 -5.39 8.31
N LYS A 36 -2.67 -5.91 9.04
CA LYS A 36 -2.65 -7.24 9.66
C LYS A 36 -2.31 -8.37 8.69
N ALA A 37 -2.86 -8.36 7.49
CA ALA A 37 -2.58 -9.39 6.48
C ALA A 37 -1.12 -9.35 5.97
N ARG A 38 -0.43 -8.22 6.13
CA ARG A 38 0.99 -8.08 5.79
C ARG A 38 1.94 -8.53 6.90
N ALA A 39 1.45 -8.85 8.10
CA ALA A 39 2.28 -9.31 9.20
C ALA A 39 3.11 -10.57 8.88
N LYS A 40 2.67 -11.35 7.88
CA LYS A 40 3.37 -12.54 7.39
C LYS A 40 4.41 -12.24 6.29
N GLU A 41 4.48 -10.99 5.80
CA GLU A 41 5.43 -10.62 4.75
C GLU A 41 6.88 -10.79 5.24
N ARG A 42 7.73 -11.12 4.28
CA ARG A 42 9.18 -11.26 4.47
C ARG A 42 9.90 -10.29 3.55
N PHE A 43 11.19 -10.13 3.74
CA PHE A 43 12.02 -9.34 2.81
C PHE A 43 11.96 -9.91 1.40
N PHE A 44 12.01 -11.24 1.27
CA PHE A 44 11.88 -11.94 0.00
C PHE A 44 10.59 -12.73 -0.03
N SER A 45 9.68 -12.37 -0.93
CA SER A 45 8.44 -13.09 -1.19
C SER A 45 8.61 -13.86 -2.50
N HIS A 46 8.78 -15.18 -2.39
CA HIS A 46 9.00 -16.08 -3.53
C HIS A 46 7.73 -16.19 -4.39
N ARG A 47 7.90 -16.11 -5.69
CA ARG A 47 6.84 -16.26 -6.69
C ARG A 47 7.19 -17.40 -7.62
N ASP A 48 6.22 -18.30 -7.83
CA ASP A 48 6.34 -19.38 -8.80
C ASP A 48 6.33 -18.84 -10.24
N ASP A 49 6.43 -19.73 -11.20
CA ASP A 49 6.40 -19.44 -12.64
C ASP A 49 5.07 -18.86 -13.13
N PHE A 50 4.00 -18.95 -12.34
CA PHE A 50 2.72 -18.28 -12.58
C PHE A 50 2.60 -16.93 -11.87
N GLY A 51 3.64 -16.49 -11.16
CA GLY A 51 3.67 -15.26 -10.38
C GLY A 51 2.93 -15.35 -9.04
N GLN A 52 2.48 -16.54 -8.63
CA GLN A 52 1.77 -16.75 -7.38
C GLN A 52 2.74 -16.87 -6.20
N TRP A 53 2.30 -16.43 -5.03
CA TRP A 53 3.09 -16.57 -3.82
C TRP A 53 3.26 -18.04 -3.43
N ASP A 54 4.51 -18.49 -3.35
CA ASP A 54 4.86 -19.84 -2.92
C ASP A 54 5.46 -19.86 -1.51
N PRO A 55 4.61 -19.94 -0.47
CA PRO A 55 5.09 -19.97 0.91
C PRO A 55 5.85 -21.24 1.26
N LYS A 56 5.72 -22.33 0.50
CA LYS A 56 6.40 -23.59 0.76
C LYS A 56 7.88 -23.54 0.40
N ASN A 57 8.21 -22.84 -0.68
CA ASN A 57 9.58 -22.66 -1.12
C ASN A 57 10.22 -21.39 -0.55
N GLN A 58 9.43 -20.51 0.04
CA GLN A 58 9.93 -19.35 0.75
C GLN A 58 10.59 -19.79 2.05
N ARG A 59 11.91 -19.57 2.18
CA ARG A 59 12.62 -19.89 3.41
C ARG A 59 12.38 -18.85 4.49
N PRO A 60 12.35 -19.27 5.78
CA PRO A 60 12.35 -18.33 6.90
C PRO A 60 13.58 -17.41 6.86
N GLU A 61 13.38 -16.13 7.06
CA GLU A 61 14.43 -15.11 7.14
C GLU A 61 14.86 -14.90 8.58
N LEU A 62 15.41 -15.96 9.21
CA LEU A 62 15.97 -15.90 10.54
C LEU A 62 17.39 -15.35 10.48
N TRP A 63 17.75 -14.50 11.45
CA TRP A 63 19.13 -14.00 11.59
C TRP A 63 19.66 -13.26 10.37
N ASN A 64 18.81 -12.55 9.63
CA ASN A 64 19.16 -11.87 8.39
C ASN A 64 19.71 -12.82 7.29
N LEU A 65 19.32 -14.07 7.32
CA LEU A 65 19.65 -15.04 6.26
C LEU A 65 18.61 -14.95 5.15
N PHE A 66 18.97 -14.35 4.05
CA PHE A 66 18.13 -14.21 2.86
C PHE A 66 18.42 -15.30 1.86
N ASN A 67 17.36 -15.86 1.26
CA ASN A 67 17.49 -16.86 0.21
C ASN A 67 16.97 -16.29 -1.11
N GLY A 68 17.88 -15.95 -2.00
CA GLY A 68 17.60 -15.50 -3.38
C GLY A 68 17.65 -16.62 -4.42
N LYS A 69 17.69 -17.91 -4.02
CA LYS A 69 17.72 -19.01 -4.99
C LYS A 69 16.36 -19.19 -5.64
N LYS A 70 16.31 -19.11 -6.96
CA LYS A 70 15.11 -19.32 -7.78
C LYS A 70 15.40 -20.23 -8.97
N ARG A 71 14.34 -20.75 -9.57
CA ARG A 71 14.37 -21.45 -10.86
C ARG A 71 14.09 -20.48 -12.01
N MET A 72 14.23 -20.98 -13.23
CA MET A 72 13.81 -20.23 -14.42
C MET A 72 12.28 -20.02 -14.37
N GLY A 73 11.82 -18.81 -14.69
CA GLY A 73 10.40 -18.41 -14.61
C GLY A 73 9.95 -17.92 -13.25
N GLU A 74 10.60 -18.32 -12.16
CA GLU A 74 10.32 -17.80 -10.82
C GLU A 74 10.92 -16.42 -10.61
N HIS A 75 10.38 -15.65 -9.68
CA HIS A 75 10.93 -14.33 -9.31
C HIS A 75 10.64 -14.00 -7.84
N PHE A 76 11.23 -12.93 -7.35
CA PHE A 76 11.00 -12.44 -6.01
C PHE A 76 10.30 -11.07 -6.01
N ARG A 77 9.41 -10.88 -5.04
CA ARG A 77 9.07 -9.54 -4.55
C ARG A 77 9.97 -9.24 -3.37
N VAL A 78 10.72 -8.17 -3.45
CA VAL A 78 11.68 -7.78 -2.42
C VAL A 78 11.17 -6.55 -1.70
N PHE A 79 11.06 -6.63 -0.38
CA PHE A 79 10.57 -5.55 0.48
C PHE A 79 11.65 -5.09 1.45
N PRO A 80 12.57 -4.21 1.04
CA PRO A 80 13.74 -3.84 1.84
C PRO A 80 13.42 -3.24 3.19
N ILE A 81 12.26 -2.60 3.32
CA ILE A 81 11.78 -1.99 4.57
C ILE A 81 10.68 -2.81 5.26
N SER A 82 10.59 -4.11 4.98
CA SER A 82 9.53 -5.00 5.47
C SER A 82 9.34 -4.95 6.99
N ASN A 83 10.41 -4.77 7.76
CA ASN A 83 10.40 -4.72 9.23
C ASN A 83 10.31 -3.30 9.80
N TRP A 84 10.19 -2.28 8.97
CA TRP A 84 10.03 -0.90 9.44
C TRP A 84 8.60 -0.64 9.88
N THR A 85 8.43 0.18 10.91
CA THR A 85 7.14 0.76 11.29
C THR A 85 6.83 2.00 10.46
N GLU A 86 5.58 2.46 10.50
CA GLU A 86 5.22 3.76 9.92
C GLU A 86 6.07 4.88 10.55
N MET A 87 6.32 4.80 11.84
CA MET A 87 7.16 5.76 12.56
C MET A 87 8.60 5.78 12.03
N ASP A 88 9.20 4.62 11.79
CA ASP A 88 10.56 4.54 11.24
C ASP A 88 10.65 5.23 9.88
N VAL A 89 9.64 5.06 9.02
CA VAL A 89 9.58 5.72 7.72
C VAL A 89 9.53 7.24 7.87
N TRP A 90 8.65 7.76 8.74
CA TRP A 90 8.53 9.21 8.95
C TRP A 90 9.78 9.83 9.58
N GLN A 91 10.39 9.14 10.54
CA GLN A 91 11.66 9.58 11.14
C GLN A 91 12.81 9.58 10.13
N TYR A 92 12.85 8.58 9.25
CA TYR A 92 13.86 8.51 8.20
C TYR A 92 13.67 9.64 7.17
N ILE A 93 12.44 9.89 6.71
CA ILE A 93 12.12 11.01 5.81
C ILE A 93 12.55 12.34 6.43
N PHE A 94 12.26 12.55 7.71
CA PHE A 94 12.64 13.75 8.44
C PHE A 94 14.16 13.89 8.56
N LYS A 95 14.84 12.85 8.98
CA LYS A 95 16.29 12.84 9.20
C LYS A 95 17.07 13.08 7.91
N GLU A 96 16.67 12.44 6.83
CA GLU A 96 17.34 12.51 5.53
C GLU A 96 16.81 13.66 4.65
N ASN A 97 15.87 14.46 5.16
CA ASN A 97 15.24 15.57 4.45
C ASN A 97 14.71 15.17 3.06
N ILE A 98 13.99 14.04 3.00
CA ILE A 98 13.45 13.50 1.76
C ILE A 98 12.22 14.30 1.33
N ALA A 99 12.21 14.79 0.08
CA ALA A 99 11.06 15.44 -0.50
C ALA A 99 9.91 14.43 -0.72
N ILE A 100 8.72 14.80 -0.23
CA ILE A 100 7.51 13.98 -0.37
C ILE A 100 6.37 14.79 -0.98
N PRO A 101 5.37 14.13 -1.59
CA PRO A 101 4.20 14.82 -2.15
C PRO A 101 3.40 15.59 -1.11
N ASP A 102 2.85 16.76 -1.50
CA ASP A 102 2.01 17.60 -0.64
C ASP A 102 0.75 16.89 -0.11
N LEU A 103 0.32 15.82 -0.77
CA LEU A 103 -0.82 15.00 -0.34
C LEU A 103 -0.66 14.38 1.05
N TYR A 104 0.57 14.16 1.50
CA TYR A 104 0.84 13.67 2.86
C TYR A 104 0.62 14.73 3.95
N PHE A 105 0.61 16.01 3.58
CA PHE A 105 0.40 17.12 4.52
C PHE A 105 -1.07 17.53 4.57
N ALA A 106 -1.52 17.98 5.76
CA ALA A 106 -2.87 18.48 5.95
C ALA A 106 -3.08 19.79 5.17
N ARG A 107 -4.10 19.77 4.30
CA ARG A 107 -4.54 20.92 3.51
C ARG A 107 -6.06 20.96 3.43
N ASN A 108 -6.62 22.14 3.18
CA ASN A 108 -8.02 22.27 2.83
C ASN A 108 -8.24 21.69 1.44
N ARG A 109 -9.13 20.70 1.36
CA ARG A 109 -9.42 19.98 0.13
C ARG A 109 -10.93 19.75 -0.01
N LYS A 110 -11.42 19.77 -1.25
CA LYS A 110 -12.78 19.32 -1.56
C LYS A 110 -12.82 17.80 -1.47
N VAL A 111 -13.67 17.27 -0.62
CA VAL A 111 -13.77 15.85 -0.34
C VAL A 111 -15.21 15.42 -0.21
N VAL A 112 -15.47 14.13 -0.34
CA VAL A 112 -16.76 13.49 -0.08
C VAL A 112 -16.57 12.37 0.93
N TRP A 113 -17.53 12.26 1.88
CA TRP A 113 -17.50 11.16 2.85
C TRP A 113 -18.06 9.89 2.24
N ARG A 114 -17.28 8.85 2.21
CA ARG A 114 -17.67 7.53 1.67
C ARG A 114 -16.99 6.42 2.44
N ASN A 115 -17.77 5.42 2.89
CA ASN A 115 -17.28 4.20 3.54
C ASN A 115 -16.30 4.46 4.70
N GLY A 116 -16.52 5.52 5.49
CA GLY A 116 -15.66 5.84 6.64
C GLY A 116 -14.35 6.52 6.30
N SER A 117 -14.24 7.17 5.14
CA SER A 117 -13.07 7.91 4.71
C SER A 117 -13.43 9.14 3.88
N TRP A 118 -12.59 10.15 3.89
CA TRP A 118 -12.69 11.32 3.02
C TRP A 118 -12.02 11.05 1.68
N LEU A 119 -12.80 10.90 0.61
CA LEU A 119 -12.25 10.74 -0.74
C LEU A 119 -12.05 12.11 -1.41
N PRO A 120 -10.91 12.37 -2.04
CA PRO A 120 -10.67 13.61 -2.75
C PRO A 120 -11.55 13.68 -4.01
N ILE A 121 -12.08 14.87 -4.31
CA ILE A 121 -12.87 15.07 -5.54
C ILE A 121 -11.93 15.15 -6.74
N SER A 122 -12.26 14.37 -7.76
CA SER A 122 -11.57 14.34 -9.05
C SER A 122 -12.53 13.92 -10.16
N GLU A 123 -12.08 14.00 -11.40
CA GLU A 123 -12.82 13.52 -12.58
C GLU A 123 -13.15 12.02 -12.52
N PHE A 124 -12.39 11.24 -11.74
CA PHE A 124 -12.59 9.79 -11.56
C PHE A 124 -13.58 9.44 -10.44
N ILE A 125 -14.06 10.43 -9.67
CA ILE A 125 -15.01 10.22 -8.59
C ILE A 125 -16.41 10.64 -9.02
N THR A 126 -17.26 9.66 -9.31
CA THR A 126 -18.69 9.90 -9.54
C THR A 126 -19.41 10.00 -8.19
N LEU A 127 -20.06 11.13 -7.92
CA LEU A 127 -20.85 11.32 -6.72
C LEU A 127 -22.09 10.41 -6.75
N LYS A 128 -22.37 9.78 -5.61
CA LYS A 128 -23.60 9.01 -5.41
C LYS A 128 -24.76 9.93 -4.97
N PRO A 129 -26.03 9.52 -5.17
CA PRO A 129 -27.16 10.24 -4.60
C PRO A 129 -26.98 10.45 -3.08
N ARG A 130 -27.20 11.68 -2.59
CA ARG A 130 -27.03 12.10 -1.20
C ARG A 130 -25.59 12.28 -0.71
N GLU A 131 -24.58 12.14 -1.56
CA GLU A 131 -23.23 12.56 -1.20
C GLU A 131 -23.05 14.05 -1.45
N GLU A 132 -22.49 14.75 -0.45
CA GLU A 132 -22.22 16.17 -0.52
C GLU A 132 -20.71 16.42 -0.54
N VAL A 133 -20.31 17.34 -1.41
CA VAL A 133 -18.92 17.81 -1.47
C VAL A 133 -18.74 18.87 -0.40
N VAL A 134 -17.81 18.63 0.49
CA VAL A 134 -17.44 19.56 1.55
C VAL A 134 -15.97 19.92 1.48
N GLU A 135 -15.62 21.09 2.02
CA GLU A 135 -14.20 21.44 2.20
C GLU A 135 -13.76 21.04 3.60
N LYS A 136 -12.73 20.23 3.67
CA LYS A 136 -12.14 19.71 4.91
C LYS A 136 -10.63 19.82 4.91
N ARG A 137 -10.06 20.03 6.08
CA ARG A 137 -8.62 19.95 6.27
C ARG A 137 -8.24 18.49 6.48
N VAL A 138 -7.65 17.89 5.44
CA VAL A 138 -7.32 16.46 5.40
C VAL A 138 -5.91 16.22 4.90
N ARG A 139 -5.33 15.09 5.32
CA ARG A 139 -4.13 14.50 4.75
C ARG A 139 -4.34 13.04 4.41
N PHE A 140 -3.46 12.49 3.60
CA PHE A 140 -3.48 11.07 3.25
C PHE A 140 -2.29 10.37 3.93
N ARG A 141 -2.56 9.27 4.65
CA ARG A 141 -1.50 8.47 5.29
C ARG A 141 -0.82 7.55 4.28
N THR A 142 -1.59 7.04 3.32
CA THR A 142 -1.08 6.24 2.19
C THR A 142 -1.63 6.80 0.89
N LEU A 143 -0.81 6.78 -0.14
CA LEU A 143 -1.22 7.15 -1.48
C LEU A 143 -1.36 5.90 -2.35
N GLY A 144 -2.39 5.86 -3.14
CA GLY A 144 -2.70 4.82 -4.11
C GLY A 144 -3.57 5.38 -5.22
N ASP A 145 -4.43 4.55 -5.80
CA ASP A 145 -5.43 5.01 -6.77
C ASP A 145 -6.35 6.04 -6.10
N ILE A 146 -6.60 7.16 -6.76
CA ILE A 146 -7.38 8.28 -6.22
C ILE A 146 -8.79 7.88 -5.80
N THR A 147 -9.37 6.87 -6.43
CA THR A 147 -10.73 6.40 -6.16
C THR A 147 -10.86 5.55 -4.88
N ILE A 148 -9.72 5.11 -4.31
CA ILE A 148 -9.67 4.29 -3.09
C ILE A 148 -8.76 4.89 -2.01
N THR A 149 -8.08 5.99 -2.31
CA THR A 149 -7.23 6.70 -1.36
C THR A 149 -8.08 7.50 -0.39
N GLY A 150 -8.17 7.05 0.85
CA GLY A 150 -8.95 7.70 1.91
C GLY A 150 -8.10 8.67 2.73
N GLY A 151 -8.59 9.91 2.88
CA GLY A 151 -8.01 10.93 3.76
C GLY A 151 -8.53 10.83 5.18
N ILE A 152 -7.77 11.39 6.09
CA ILE A 152 -8.15 11.63 7.50
C ILE A 152 -8.17 13.13 7.78
N GLU A 153 -9.07 13.57 8.65
CA GLU A 153 -9.01 14.93 9.17
C GLU A 153 -7.76 15.09 10.03
N SER A 154 -6.99 16.14 9.78
CA SER A 154 -5.69 16.33 10.43
C SER A 154 -5.26 17.78 10.35
N GLU A 155 -4.49 18.22 11.36
CA GLU A 155 -3.80 19.51 11.39
C GLU A 155 -2.29 19.37 11.09
N ALA A 156 -1.83 18.16 10.74
CA ALA A 156 -0.42 17.88 10.52
C ALA A 156 0.03 18.34 9.12
N ASP A 157 0.49 19.56 9.05
CA ASP A 157 0.97 20.27 7.85
C ASP A 157 2.50 20.38 7.77
N THR A 158 3.23 19.79 8.73
CA THR A 158 4.68 19.62 8.75
C THR A 158 5.07 18.21 9.11
N LEU A 159 6.31 17.79 8.83
CA LEU A 159 6.81 16.47 9.16
C LEU A 159 6.79 16.20 10.66
N GLU A 160 7.15 17.18 11.49
CA GLU A 160 7.11 17.04 12.95
C GLU A 160 5.69 16.78 13.46
N LYS A 161 4.69 17.48 12.91
CA LYS A 161 3.31 17.27 13.28
C LYS A 161 2.81 15.90 12.84
N ILE A 162 3.23 15.42 11.65
CA ILE A 162 2.91 14.06 11.19
C ILE A 162 3.51 13.02 12.14
N ILE A 163 4.77 13.16 12.52
CA ILE A 163 5.45 12.26 13.46
C ILE A 163 4.70 12.21 14.79
N ASN A 164 4.32 13.36 15.33
CA ASN A 164 3.57 13.45 16.59
C ASN A 164 2.18 12.81 16.47
N GLU A 165 1.49 13.01 15.36
CA GLU A 165 0.18 12.40 15.09
C GLU A 165 0.31 10.87 14.97
N VAL A 166 1.32 10.37 14.25
CA VAL A 166 1.56 8.93 14.10
C VAL A 166 1.88 8.30 15.46
N ALA A 167 2.70 8.95 16.29
CA ALA A 167 3.00 8.48 17.63
C ALA A 167 1.75 8.31 18.52
N ALA A 168 0.75 9.17 18.34
CA ALA A 168 -0.51 9.13 19.09
C ALA A 168 -1.56 8.18 18.50
N THR A 169 -1.36 7.70 17.25
CA THR A 169 -2.37 6.94 16.52
C THR A 169 -2.34 5.46 16.89
N ARG A 170 -3.54 4.87 17.10
CA ARG A 170 -3.73 3.43 17.38
C ARG A 170 -4.22 2.63 16.17
N VAL A 171 -4.55 3.31 15.07
CA VAL A 171 -5.07 2.69 13.83
C VAL A 171 -3.93 2.48 12.86
N THR A 172 -3.86 1.32 12.23
CA THR A 172 -2.85 1.02 11.21
C THR A 172 -2.94 1.97 10.02
N GLU A 173 -1.84 2.16 9.32
CA GLU A 173 -1.71 3.09 8.20
C GLU A 173 -2.74 2.83 7.10
N ARG A 174 -2.96 1.56 6.74
CA ARG A 174 -3.91 1.16 5.70
C ARG A 174 -5.35 1.02 6.16
N GLY A 175 -5.63 1.11 7.45
CA GLY A 175 -6.97 0.94 7.99
C GLY A 175 -8.02 1.91 7.44
N ASN A 176 -7.60 2.97 6.75
CA ASN A 176 -8.48 3.95 6.10
C ASN A 176 -8.66 3.72 4.59
N ARG A 177 -7.98 2.74 3.99
CA ARG A 177 -8.18 2.44 2.55
C ARG A 177 -9.47 1.67 2.34
N GLU A 178 -10.23 2.08 1.33
CA GLU A 178 -11.54 1.47 1.06
C GLU A 178 -11.43 0.04 0.55
N ASP A 179 -10.41 -0.26 -0.23
CA ASP A 179 -10.20 -1.59 -0.80
C ASP A 179 -9.83 -2.65 0.25
N ASP A 180 -9.19 -2.24 1.35
CA ASP A 180 -8.83 -3.14 2.44
C ASP A 180 -10.00 -3.38 3.42
N LYS A 181 -11.05 -2.52 3.39
CA LYS A 181 -12.27 -2.65 4.20
C LYS A 181 -13.28 -3.66 3.63
N ARG A 182 -13.14 -4.08 2.38
CA ARG A 182 -14.11 -4.95 1.69
C ARG A 182 -14.06 -6.41 2.14
N SER A 183 -12.91 -6.90 2.61
CA SER A 183 -12.72 -8.27 3.08
C SER A 183 -11.51 -8.35 4.00
N GLU A 184 -11.61 -9.15 5.06
CA GLU A 184 -10.47 -9.46 5.93
C GLU A 184 -9.37 -10.25 5.19
N THR A 185 -9.70 -10.88 4.07
CA THR A 185 -8.80 -11.68 3.24
C THR A 185 -8.34 -10.98 1.97
N ALA A 186 -8.76 -9.74 1.73
CA ALA A 186 -8.50 -9.02 0.48
C ALA A 186 -7.02 -9.04 0.05
N MET A 187 -6.08 -8.93 0.98
CA MET A 187 -4.65 -9.01 0.67
C MET A 187 -4.17 -10.42 0.38
N GLU A 188 -4.73 -11.43 1.05
CA GLU A 188 -4.38 -12.83 0.77
C GLU A 188 -4.92 -13.26 -0.59
N ASP A 189 -6.09 -12.80 -0.97
CA ASP A 189 -6.67 -13.05 -2.28
C ASP A 189 -5.84 -12.39 -3.38
N ARG A 190 -5.38 -11.15 -3.19
CA ARG A 190 -4.45 -10.47 -4.12
C ARG A 190 -3.12 -11.20 -4.29
N LYS A 191 -2.59 -11.79 -3.23
CA LYS A 191 -1.37 -12.60 -3.30
C LYS A 191 -1.56 -13.87 -4.13
N LYS A 192 -2.72 -14.52 -3.99
CA LYS A 192 -3.09 -15.68 -4.81
C LYS A 192 -3.26 -15.31 -6.28
N GLU A 193 -3.75 -14.11 -6.56
CA GLU A 193 -3.87 -13.56 -7.90
C GLU A 193 -2.53 -13.08 -8.50
N GLY A 194 -1.44 -13.13 -7.73
CA GLY A 194 -0.10 -12.72 -8.19
C GLY A 194 0.20 -11.22 -8.10
N TYR A 195 -0.69 -10.42 -7.50
CA TYR A 195 -0.52 -8.97 -7.44
C TYR A 195 0.59 -8.53 -6.46
N PHE A 196 0.82 -9.30 -5.37
CA PHE A 196 1.88 -9.06 -4.38
C PHE A 196 2.69 -10.30 -4.11
#